data_3c1249382eb0360798800ee455ca539d
#
_entry.id   3c1249382eb0360798800ee455ca539d
#
_cell.length_a   1.000
_cell.length_b   1.000
_cell.length_c   1.000
_cell.angle_alpha   90.00
_cell.angle_beta   90.00
_cell.angle_gamma   90.00
#
_symmetry.space_group_name_H-M   'P 1'
#
loop_
_entity.id
_entity.type
_entity.pdbx_description
1 polymer ?
#
loop_
_entity_poly.entity_id
_entity_poly.type
_entity_poly.pdbx_seq_one_letter_code
_entity_poly.pdbx_strand_id
1 'polypeptide(L)'
;MSDSETDSPSIKALIVFRENGETDNLFVPILCDAIRMAGIDVRCSTKEFWESDKHYDIIHFQWPEEVVGWTCNDPDIIRRLEERISFFRSRGT
;
A
#
# COMPACT_ATOMS: atom_id res chain seq x y z
N MET A 1 -6.78 3.20 -32.35
CA MET A 1 -6.52 2.05 -31.65
C MET A 1 -6.24 2.30 -30.18
N SER A 2 -6.47 1.33 -29.43
CA SER A 2 -6.50 1.50 -27.99
C SER A 2 -5.16 1.25 -27.32
N ASP A 3 -4.12 1.05 -28.08
CA ASP A 3 -2.85 0.68 -27.47
C ASP A 3 -2.30 1.77 -26.58
N SER A 4 -2.61 3.01 -26.91
CA SER A 4 -2.15 4.10 -26.05
C SER A 4 -2.72 4.01 -24.66
N GLU A 5 -3.95 3.54 -24.54
CA GLU A 5 -4.51 3.35 -23.20
C GLU A 5 -3.85 2.22 -22.48
N THR A 6 -3.56 1.12 -23.18
CA THR A 6 -2.90 -0.01 -22.54
C THR A 6 -1.47 0.34 -22.20
N ASP A 7 -0.85 1.21 -22.97
CA ASP A 7 0.52 1.61 -22.75
C ASP A 7 0.63 2.70 -21.70
N SER A 8 -0.45 3.43 -21.44
CA SER A 8 -0.45 4.44 -20.39
C SER A 8 -0.30 3.77 -19.05
N PRO A 9 0.83 3.99 -18.36
CA PRO A 9 0.99 3.37 -17.06
C PRO A 9 -0.02 3.94 -16.09
N SER A 10 -0.80 3.06 -15.49
CA SER A 10 -1.62 3.45 -14.36
C SER A 10 -0.73 3.65 -13.16
N ILE A 11 -1.03 4.67 -12.37
CA ILE A 11 -0.38 4.83 -11.09
C ILE A 11 -0.81 3.67 -10.21
N LYS A 12 0.16 3.03 -9.57
CA LYS A 12 -0.10 1.91 -8.68
C LYS A 12 0.15 2.35 -7.25
N ALA A 13 -0.87 2.22 -6.43
CA ALA A 13 -0.81 2.66 -5.05
C ALA A 13 -1.10 1.48 -4.12
N LEU A 14 -0.37 1.43 -3.02
CA LEU A 14 -0.62 0.46 -1.96
C LEU A 14 -1.02 1.22 -0.71
N ILE A 15 -2.18 0.87 -0.18
CA ILE A 15 -2.60 1.37 1.13
C ILE A 15 -2.32 0.26 2.13
N VAL A 16 -1.43 0.54 3.08
CA VAL A 16 -1.01 -0.44 4.07
C VAL A 16 -2.04 -0.45 5.19
N PHE A 17 -2.99 -1.35 5.09
CA PHE A 17 -4.07 -1.50 6.05
C PHE A 17 -4.63 -2.91 5.89
N ARG A 18 -5.49 -3.31 6.82
CA ARG A 18 -6.06 -4.65 6.81
C ARG A 18 -6.83 -4.93 5.54
N GLU A 19 -6.66 -6.14 5.04
CA GLU A 19 -7.43 -6.59 3.90
C GLU A 19 -8.87 -6.87 4.31
N ASN A 20 -9.75 -6.92 3.32
CA ASN A 20 -11.13 -7.40 3.46
C ASN A 20 -12.01 -6.55 4.36
N GLY A 21 -11.57 -5.36 4.73
CA GLY A 21 -12.44 -4.45 5.45
C GLY A 21 -12.84 -4.95 6.83
N GLU A 22 -12.01 -5.74 7.48
CA GLU A 22 -12.29 -6.19 8.84
C GLU A 22 -12.12 -5.04 9.81
N THR A 23 -13.00 -4.08 9.69
CA THR A 23 -12.96 -2.90 10.51
C THR A 23 -14.34 -2.28 10.49
N ASP A 24 -14.75 -1.72 11.60
CA ASP A 24 -15.99 -0.94 11.66
C ASP A 24 -15.80 0.43 11.01
N ASN A 25 -14.58 0.80 10.71
CA ASN A 25 -14.29 2.09 10.10
C ASN A 25 -14.37 1.95 8.58
N LEU A 26 -15.38 2.55 7.98
CA LEU A 26 -15.61 2.49 6.53
C LEU A 26 -14.72 3.47 5.76
N PHE A 27 -13.90 4.26 6.44
CA PHE A 27 -13.09 5.27 5.77
C PHE A 27 -12.15 4.66 4.72
N VAL A 28 -11.46 3.57 5.06
CA VAL A 28 -10.48 2.99 4.15
C VAL A 28 -11.16 2.37 2.92
N PRO A 29 -12.22 1.58 3.05
CA PRO A 29 -12.93 1.11 1.85
C PRO A 29 -13.44 2.24 0.98
N ILE A 30 -13.98 3.29 1.56
CA ILE A 30 -14.46 4.45 0.80
C ILE A 30 -13.30 5.14 0.10
N LEU A 31 -12.17 5.31 0.80
CA LEU A 31 -10.97 5.90 0.22
C LEU A 31 -10.47 5.09 -0.97
N CYS A 32 -10.40 3.76 -0.82
CA CYS A 32 -9.94 2.90 -1.89
C CYS A 32 -10.86 3.00 -3.11
N ASP A 33 -12.16 3.02 -2.90
CA ASP A 33 -13.11 3.14 -4.00
C ASP A 33 -12.95 4.48 -4.72
N ALA A 34 -12.79 5.56 -3.96
CA ALA A 34 -12.60 6.89 -4.55
C ALA A 34 -11.33 6.94 -5.39
N ILE A 35 -10.27 6.32 -4.91
CA ILE A 35 -8.99 6.30 -5.64
C ILE A 35 -9.14 5.48 -6.92
N ARG A 36 -9.83 4.34 -6.85
CA ARG A 36 -10.07 3.53 -8.05
C ARG A 36 -10.89 4.29 -9.08
N MET A 37 -11.89 5.03 -8.64
CA MET A 37 -12.71 5.83 -9.55
C MET A 37 -11.91 6.93 -10.21
N ALA A 38 -10.82 7.36 -9.61
CA ALA A 38 -9.91 8.34 -10.21
C ALA A 38 -8.95 7.71 -11.22
N GLY A 39 -9.03 6.39 -11.43
CA GLY A 39 -8.21 5.71 -12.42
C GLY A 39 -6.90 5.19 -11.88
N ILE A 40 -6.73 5.16 -10.57
CA ILE A 40 -5.52 4.66 -9.93
C ILE A 40 -5.73 3.20 -9.55
N ASP A 41 -4.75 2.36 -9.86
CA ASP A 41 -4.75 0.96 -9.46
C ASP A 41 -4.33 0.89 -8.00
N VAL A 42 -5.29 0.71 -7.10
CA VAL A 42 -5.01 0.71 -5.66
C VAL A 42 -5.27 -0.67 -5.07
N ARG A 43 -4.36 -1.06 -4.20
CA ARG A 43 -4.50 -2.29 -3.41
C ARG A 43 -4.39 -1.91 -1.93
N CYS A 44 -5.18 -2.59 -1.12
CA CYS A 44 -5.20 -2.36 0.33
C CYS A 44 -4.78 -3.66 1.01
N SER A 45 -3.59 -3.68 1.60
CA SER A 45 -3.09 -4.91 2.19
C SER A 45 -1.84 -4.64 3.02
N THR A 46 -1.84 -5.08 4.26
CA THR A 46 -0.63 -5.08 5.09
C THR A 46 0.35 -6.15 4.62
N LYS A 47 -0.19 -7.32 4.25
CA LYS A 47 0.63 -8.43 3.80
C LYS A 47 1.41 -8.07 2.54
N GLU A 48 0.79 -7.36 1.62
CA GLU A 48 1.43 -6.94 0.40
C GLU A 48 2.65 -6.07 0.67
N PHE A 49 2.56 -5.19 1.68
CA PHE A 49 3.69 -4.36 2.06
C PHE A 49 4.89 -5.22 2.51
N TRP A 50 4.62 -6.24 3.31
CA TRP A 50 5.69 -7.05 3.88
C TRP A 50 6.27 -8.08 2.91
N GLU A 51 5.47 -8.59 1.99
CA GLU A 51 5.85 -9.80 1.23
C GLU A 51 5.98 -9.59 -0.26
N SER A 52 5.42 -8.51 -0.81
CA SER A 52 5.39 -8.34 -2.26
C SER A 52 6.70 -7.76 -2.78
N ASP A 53 7.09 -8.19 -3.97
CA ASP A 53 8.17 -7.57 -4.71
C ASP A 53 7.66 -6.75 -5.89
N LYS A 54 6.36 -6.53 -5.95
CA LYS A 54 5.75 -5.72 -7.00
C LYS A 54 6.12 -4.27 -6.84
N HIS A 55 6.11 -3.56 -7.95
CA HIS A 55 6.36 -2.14 -7.94
C HIS A 55 5.10 -1.37 -7.58
N TYR A 56 5.24 -0.40 -6.71
CA TYR A 56 4.19 0.58 -6.40
C TYR A 56 4.77 1.97 -6.56
N ASP A 57 4.00 2.86 -7.15
CA ASP A 57 4.41 4.26 -7.29
C ASP A 57 4.26 5.01 -5.98
N ILE A 58 3.25 4.64 -5.20
CA ILE A 58 2.92 5.29 -3.94
C ILE A 58 2.60 4.22 -2.90
N ILE A 59 3.13 4.39 -1.69
CA ILE A 59 2.71 3.60 -0.55
C ILE A 59 2.16 4.56 0.49
N HIS A 60 0.91 4.32 0.88
CA HIS A 60 0.21 5.14 1.86
C HIS A 60 -0.01 4.33 3.13
N PHE A 61 0.51 4.82 4.25
CA PHE A 61 0.29 4.19 5.54
C PHE A 61 -0.94 4.83 6.18
N GLN A 62 -2.01 4.07 6.24
CA GLN A 62 -3.20 4.50 6.96
C GLN A 62 -3.04 4.00 8.38
N TRP A 63 -2.74 4.90 9.31
CA TRP A 63 -2.34 4.55 10.67
C TRP A 63 -1.04 3.73 10.66
N PRO A 64 0.10 4.41 10.81
CA PRO A 64 1.41 3.72 10.75
C PRO A 64 1.54 2.52 11.67
N GLU A 65 0.83 2.52 12.79
CA GLU A 65 0.87 1.40 13.74
C GLU A 65 0.29 0.13 13.16
N GLU A 66 -0.57 0.23 12.17
CA GLU A 66 -1.19 -0.93 11.56
C GLU A 66 -0.16 -1.80 10.85
N VAL A 67 0.87 -1.21 10.28
CA VAL A 67 1.87 -1.96 9.53
C VAL A 67 2.70 -2.86 10.45
N VAL A 68 2.83 -2.49 11.71
CA VAL A 68 3.59 -3.27 12.70
C VAL A 68 2.67 -4.00 13.68
N GLY A 69 1.37 -4.08 13.38
CA GLY A 69 0.43 -4.79 14.22
C GLY A 69 0.34 -4.19 15.61
N TRP A 70 0.52 -2.87 15.72
CA TRP A 70 0.47 -2.15 17.00
C TRP A 70 1.56 -2.57 17.98
N THR A 71 2.67 -3.15 17.47
CA THR A 71 3.82 -3.58 18.29
C THR A 71 5.04 -2.72 18.02
N CYS A 72 4.88 -1.41 18.02
CA CYS A 72 5.93 -0.50 17.62
C CYS A 72 7.06 -0.33 18.64
N ASN A 73 6.97 -0.99 19.78
CA ASN A 73 8.05 -0.97 20.77
C ASN A 73 9.05 -2.13 20.59
N ASP A 74 8.88 -2.94 19.56
CA ASP A 74 9.80 -4.03 19.26
C ASP A 74 10.87 -3.51 18.30
N PRO A 75 12.15 -3.40 18.73
CA PRO A 75 13.18 -2.86 17.84
C PRO A 75 13.42 -3.71 16.60
N ASP A 76 13.14 -5.01 16.66
CA ASP A 76 13.31 -5.87 15.51
C ASP A 76 12.28 -5.56 14.43
N ILE A 77 11.06 -5.29 14.83
CA ILE A 77 10.00 -4.93 13.88
C ILE A 77 10.31 -3.58 13.23
N ILE A 78 10.88 -2.65 13.99
CA ILE A 78 11.24 -1.34 13.45
C ILE A 78 12.35 -1.47 12.41
N ARG A 79 13.34 -2.30 12.69
CA ARG A 79 14.43 -2.54 11.75
C ARG A 79 13.89 -3.15 10.46
N ARG A 80 13.00 -4.11 10.56
CA ARG A 80 12.40 -4.75 9.39
C ARG A 80 11.54 -3.78 8.60
N LEU A 81 10.85 -2.88 9.29
CA LEU A 81 10.08 -1.84 8.63
C LEU A 81 10.99 -0.92 7.82
N GLU A 82 12.12 -0.51 8.40
CA GLU A 82 13.07 0.33 7.69
C GLU A 82 13.62 -0.38 6.47
N GLU A 83 13.90 -1.67 6.57
CA GLU A 83 14.38 -2.46 5.44
C GLU A 83 13.35 -2.50 4.31
N ARG A 84 12.08 -2.67 4.64
CA ARG A 84 11.02 -2.70 3.63
C ARG A 84 10.85 -1.35 2.96
N ILE A 85 10.90 -0.29 3.73
CA ILE A 85 10.80 1.06 3.16
C ILE A 85 11.98 1.30 2.20
N SER A 86 13.18 0.92 2.61
CA SER A 86 14.36 1.07 1.77
C SER A 86 14.24 0.25 0.49
N PHE A 87 13.71 -0.96 0.59
CA PHE A 87 13.49 -1.82 -0.57
C PHE A 87 12.59 -1.12 -1.60
N PHE A 88 11.46 -0.57 -1.15
CA PHE A 88 10.55 0.11 -2.08
C PHE A 88 11.17 1.39 -2.63
N ARG A 89 11.82 2.17 -1.78
CA ARG A 89 12.43 3.43 -2.23
C ARG A 89 13.53 3.21 -3.25
N SER A 90 14.30 2.15 -3.10
CA SER A 90 15.37 1.84 -4.06
C SER A 90 14.80 1.49 -5.44
N ARG A 91 13.52 1.17 -5.51
CA ARG A 91 12.83 0.81 -6.75
C ARG A 91 11.94 1.93 -7.28
N GLY A 92 12.07 3.13 -6.73
CA GLY A 92 11.36 4.30 -7.24
C GLY A 92 10.00 4.55 -6.64
N THR A 93 9.69 3.89 -5.53
CA THR A 93 8.40 4.14 -4.85
C THR A 93 8.41 5.46 -4.12
#